data_d836625d277099f74633668e7e6cd8af
#
_entry.id   d836625d277099f74633668e7e6cd8af
#
_cell.length_a   1.000
_cell.length_b   1.000
_cell.length_c   1.000
_cell.angle_alpha   90.00
_cell.angle_beta   90.00
_cell.angle_gamma   90.00
#
_symmetry.space_group_name_H-M   'P 1'
#
loop_
_entity.id
_entity.type
_entity.pdbx_description
1 polymer ?
#
loop_
_entity_poly.entity_id
_entity_poly.type
_entity_poly.pdbx_seq_one_letter_code
_entity_poly.pdbx_strand_id
1 'polypeptide(L)'
;MTTTIEKLQLRFDPHTIEHLGIKMYSRLPYALAELVANAYDAGAEVVNIDLCDSDPSNKKIVISDDGDGMSYDDVQEKFLVIGRKRRESDESRKNSKGRKITGKKGVGKLALFGIGKRIEIQTTIRGHAEKTKLVLDWDDIIGEKSGTYYPDSSILDSDTEEHGTTLILSNLSRVTDFDLNSTAVALSKLFNWFDVGFQIKISHNGSQTVELTKELKYEGINREFEWDVGDLVSTIDGEYEYKGELKGKIISSKKPMKPDLRGITLYVNGRLANVPGYFGISEAGHTFSYLSGWIDADFLDEFDKDLISTDRQSLSWDLPETETLQEYLQKIIRFLVRDWSLKRKKAKEDSNTRRSGINLGEWYGTVPDELQPKLKRVINSISDKPELDDEIFSSVVKEVYDLIPPYTYYHYRLLHSEIQDASKKHYASRDFYCAFQEAMKRYKNAVKSKSGISADEDQAIVSGAFGTGKILATTARYQKRPNGEDFSESTLKNIEEGQKFMSMGIVAGGRNIVSHEEHNDLMDSGLFTEKDCLDLLGLLSHLFKRLEESEKHSDD
;
A
#
# COMPACT_ATOMS: atom_id res chain seq x y z
N MET A 1 24.95 61.34 46.26
CA MET A 1 25.24 61.33 44.80
C MET A 1 24.52 60.14 44.22
N THR A 2 23.40 60.36 43.57
CA THR A 2 22.62 59.33 42.86
C THR A 2 23.27 59.14 41.51
N THR A 3 23.99 58.05 41.31
CA THR A 3 24.58 57.69 40.03
C THR A 3 23.43 57.35 39.08
N THR A 4 23.20 58.20 38.09
CA THR A 4 22.24 57.94 37.04
C THR A 4 22.80 56.81 36.20
N ILE A 5 22.27 55.57 36.38
CA ILE A 5 22.63 54.44 35.57
C ILE A 5 21.96 54.64 34.20
N GLU A 6 22.73 54.76 33.12
CA GLU A 6 22.21 54.73 31.77
C GLU A 6 21.37 53.45 31.56
N LYS A 7 20.19 53.63 30.97
CA LYS A 7 19.32 52.46 30.68
C LYS A 7 20.03 51.54 29.71
N LEU A 8 20.07 50.23 30.04
CA LEU A 8 20.57 49.22 29.15
C LEU A 8 19.73 49.24 27.86
N GLN A 9 20.39 49.18 26.70
CA GLN A 9 19.77 49.23 25.38
C GLN A 9 20.09 47.96 24.63
N LEU A 10 19.04 47.23 24.15
CA LEU A 10 19.16 46.12 23.20
C LEU A 10 19.31 46.69 21.80
N ARG A 11 20.34 46.31 21.06
CA ARG A 11 20.58 46.71 19.67
C ARG A 11 20.60 45.44 18.80
N PHE A 12 20.09 45.55 17.57
CA PHE A 12 20.13 44.51 16.57
C PHE A 12 21.22 44.85 15.54
N ASP A 13 22.13 43.89 15.34
CA ASP A 13 23.15 43.99 14.31
C ASP A 13 22.55 43.61 12.95
N PRO A 14 22.79 44.35 11.84
CA PRO A 14 22.33 43.96 10.50
C PRO A 14 22.71 42.53 10.09
N HIS A 15 23.84 41.98 10.57
CA HIS A 15 24.22 40.61 10.35
C HIS A 15 23.21 39.57 10.91
N THR A 16 22.28 39.97 11.78
CA THR A 16 21.17 39.12 12.21
C THR A 16 20.32 38.66 11.02
N ILE A 17 20.19 39.50 9.99
CA ILE A 17 19.48 39.21 8.74
C ILE A 17 20.16 38.06 7.97
N GLU A 18 21.50 37.94 8.05
CA GLU A 18 22.25 36.84 7.44
C GLU A 18 21.83 35.49 8.03
N HIS A 19 21.72 35.42 9.33
CA HIS A 19 21.30 34.18 10.03
C HIS A 19 19.83 33.82 9.74
N LEU A 20 18.95 34.81 9.68
CA LEU A 20 17.52 34.62 9.43
C LEU A 20 17.18 34.39 7.94
N GLY A 21 17.98 34.90 7.01
CA GLY A 21 17.78 34.78 5.57
C GLY A 21 18.62 33.65 4.95
N ILE A 22 19.93 33.89 4.87
CA ILE A 22 20.84 33.02 4.10
C ILE A 22 20.91 31.60 4.67
N LYS A 23 21.03 31.46 5.99
CA LYS A 23 21.17 30.11 6.61
C LYS A 23 19.87 29.35 6.70
N MET A 24 18.72 30.03 6.83
CA MET A 24 17.41 29.38 6.93
C MET A 24 16.95 28.81 5.60
N TYR A 25 17.30 29.44 4.46
CA TYR A 25 16.88 29.04 3.12
C TYR A 25 18.06 28.62 2.25
N SER A 26 18.94 27.78 2.78
CA SER A 26 20.16 27.33 2.09
C SER A 26 19.92 26.46 0.85
N ARG A 27 18.72 25.94 0.64
CA ARG A 27 18.34 25.14 -0.53
C ARG A 27 17.42 25.94 -1.45
N LEU A 28 17.81 26.03 -2.73
CA LEU A 28 17.08 26.79 -3.75
C LEU A 28 15.56 26.51 -3.80
N PRO A 29 15.07 25.25 -3.81
CA PRO A 29 13.62 25.01 -3.87
C PRO A 29 12.84 25.61 -2.70
N TYR A 30 13.38 25.63 -1.47
CA TYR A 30 12.71 26.21 -0.31
C TYR A 30 12.64 27.74 -0.39
N ALA A 31 13.70 28.38 -0.89
CA ALA A 31 13.68 29.82 -1.10
C ALA A 31 12.73 30.23 -2.23
N LEU A 32 12.70 29.48 -3.35
CA LEU A 32 11.71 29.67 -4.42
C LEU A 32 10.28 29.47 -3.90
N ALA A 33 10.07 28.51 -2.99
CA ALA A 33 8.77 28.25 -2.41
C ALA A 33 8.20 29.44 -1.63
N GLU A 34 9.03 30.22 -0.95
CA GLU A 34 8.58 31.46 -0.29
C GLU A 34 8.09 32.51 -1.31
N LEU A 35 8.74 32.60 -2.46
CA LEU A 35 8.35 33.54 -3.51
C LEU A 35 7.05 33.11 -4.19
N VAL A 36 6.92 31.83 -4.50
CA VAL A 36 5.68 31.25 -5.02
C VAL A 36 4.52 31.45 -4.04
N ALA A 37 4.78 31.29 -2.74
CA ALA A 37 3.75 31.54 -1.73
C ALA A 37 3.34 32.99 -1.62
N ASN A 38 4.27 33.93 -1.79
CA ASN A 38 3.94 35.36 -1.83
C ASN A 38 3.06 35.71 -3.04
N ALA A 39 3.33 35.13 -4.22
CA ALA A 39 2.48 35.26 -5.39
C ALA A 39 1.07 34.68 -5.18
N TYR A 40 0.98 33.49 -4.58
CA TYR A 40 -0.31 32.89 -4.20
C TYR A 40 -1.11 33.77 -3.25
N ASP A 41 -0.45 34.34 -2.24
CA ASP A 41 -1.04 35.26 -1.26
C ASP A 41 -1.46 36.59 -1.91
N ALA A 42 -0.76 37.03 -2.99
CA ALA A 42 -1.10 38.20 -3.80
C ALA A 42 -2.20 37.92 -4.84
N GLY A 43 -2.88 36.78 -4.80
CA GLY A 43 -3.97 36.48 -5.70
C GLY A 43 -3.58 36.08 -7.12
N ALA A 44 -2.30 35.78 -7.38
CA ALA A 44 -1.84 35.32 -8.68
C ALA A 44 -2.56 34.05 -9.17
N GLU A 45 -2.74 33.93 -10.48
CA GLU A 45 -3.18 32.71 -11.14
C GLU A 45 -2.01 31.91 -11.72
N VAL A 46 -0.98 32.64 -12.17
CA VAL A 46 0.21 32.04 -12.77
C VAL A 46 1.48 32.62 -12.14
N VAL A 47 2.42 31.74 -11.81
CA VAL A 47 3.79 32.13 -11.46
C VAL A 47 4.75 31.46 -12.44
N ASN A 48 5.60 32.27 -13.05
CA ASN A 48 6.66 31.82 -13.93
C ASN A 48 8.02 32.02 -13.25
N ILE A 49 8.84 30.98 -13.26
CA ILE A 49 10.20 30.97 -12.74
C ILE A 49 11.13 30.64 -13.89
N ASP A 50 12.06 31.52 -14.24
CA ASP A 50 13.09 31.26 -15.26
C ASP A 50 14.48 31.18 -14.63
N LEU A 51 15.13 30.01 -14.79
CA LEU A 51 16.48 29.72 -14.34
C LEU A 51 17.46 30.01 -15.45
N CYS A 52 18.18 31.13 -15.36
CA CYS A 52 19.08 31.61 -16.43
C CYS A 52 20.54 31.39 -16.03
N ASP A 53 21.25 30.54 -16.76
CA ASP A 53 22.66 30.23 -16.60
C ASP A 53 23.44 30.08 -17.94
N SER A 54 22.83 30.55 -19.04
CA SER A 54 23.50 30.56 -20.34
C SER A 54 24.80 31.39 -20.34
N ASP A 55 24.89 32.38 -19.48
CA ASP A 55 26.14 33.10 -19.15
C ASP A 55 26.60 32.66 -17.75
N PRO A 56 27.66 31.85 -17.64
CA PRO A 56 28.15 31.37 -16.33
C PRO A 56 28.60 32.51 -15.40
N SER A 57 28.96 33.65 -15.93
CA SER A 57 29.41 34.85 -15.16
C SER A 57 28.24 35.70 -14.68
N ASN A 58 27.06 35.50 -15.23
CA ASN A 58 25.88 36.34 -14.95
C ASN A 58 24.61 35.47 -14.78
N LYS A 59 24.71 34.44 -13.94
CA LYS A 59 23.56 33.63 -13.59
C LYS A 59 22.51 34.46 -12.87
N LYS A 60 21.23 34.26 -13.22
CA LYS A 60 20.10 34.93 -12.59
C LYS A 60 18.88 34.03 -12.52
N ILE A 61 17.95 34.39 -11.64
CA ILE A 61 16.62 33.76 -11.55
C ILE A 61 15.61 34.88 -11.69
N VAL A 62 14.65 34.72 -12.59
CA VAL A 62 13.55 35.62 -12.80
C VAL A 62 12.27 34.95 -12.34
N ILE A 63 11.53 35.62 -11.45
CA ILE A 63 10.23 35.14 -10.98
C ILE A 63 9.21 36.22 -11.27
N SER A 64 8.15 35.87 -12.00
CA SER A 64 7.05 36.79 -12.31
C SER A 64 5.71 36.17 -11.98
N ASP A 65 4.81 36.98 -11.41
CA ASP A 65 3.43 36.64 -11.12
C ASP A 65 2.46 37.68 -11.69
N ASP A 66 1.22 37.25 -11.90
CA ASP A 66 0.09 38.04 -12.33
C ASP A 66 -0.86 38.44 -11.17
N GLY A 67 -0.31 38.58 -9.97
CA GLY A 67 -1.06 38.92 -8.76
C GLY A 67 -1.51 40.38 -8.72
N ASP A 68 -2.01 40.81 -7.55
CA ASP A 68 -2.56 42.18 -7.35
C ASP A 68 -1.50 43.28 -7.50
N GLY A 69 -0.20 42.96 -7.38
CA GLY A 69 0.88 43.94 -7.39
C GLY A 69 0.94 44.77 -6.09
N MET A 70 1.79 45.79 -6.10
CA MET A 70 1.99 46.71 -4.97
C MET A 70 2.13 48.16 -5.45
N SER A 71 1.49 49.11 -4.74
CA SER A 71 1.76 50.51 -4.90
C SER A 71 3.12 50.88 -4.31
N TYR A 72 3.60 52.09 -4.57
CA TYR A 72 4.80 52.61 -3.92
C TYR A 72 4.67 52.61 -2.40
N ASP A 73 3.50 53.00 -1.87
CA ASP A 73 3.20 53.00 -0.45
C ASP A 73 3.13 51.57 0.11
N ASP A 74 2.57 50.61 -0.64
CA ASP A 74 2.57 49.20 -0.24
C ASP A 74 3.99 48.63 -0.16
N VAL A 75 4.86 49.02 -1.10
CA VAL A 75 6.28 48.64 -1.03
C VAL A 75 6.93 49.19 0.23
N GLN A 76 6.73 50.45 0.53
CA GLN A 76 7.31 51.11 1.70
C GLN A 76 6.77 50.57 3.02
N GLU A 77 5.44 50.48 3.17
CA GLU A 77 4.79 50.20 4.46
C GLU A 77 4.59 48.69 4.72
N LYS A 78 4.60 47.88 3.65
CA LYS A 78 4.33 46.45 3.75
C LYS A 78 5.51 45.57 3.33
N PHE A 79 6.08 45.83 2.14
CA PHE A 79 7.13 44.96 1.62
C PHE A 79 8.48 45.20 2.32
N LEU A 80 8.90 46.44 2.48
CA LEU A 80 10.20 46.76 3.10
C LEU A 80 10.23 46.58 4.63
N VAL A 81 9.09 46.42 5.29
CA VAL A 81 9.03 46.16 6.75
C VAL A 81 9.27 44.69 7.06
N ILE A 82 10.43 44.37 7.64
CA ILE A 82 10.79 43.02 8.04
C ILE A 82 10.10 42.64 9.35
N GLY A 83 9.53 41.40 9.43
CA GLY A 83 8.88 40.94 10.64
C GLY A 83 7.48 41.49 10.89
N ARG A 84 6.86 42.14 9.91
CA ARG A 84 5.47 42.59 10.00
C ARG A 84 4.52 41.41 10.22
N LYS A 85 3.75 41.45 11.31
CA LYS A 85 2.71 40.46 11.60
C LYS A 85 1.47 40.73 10.74
N ARG A 86 1.43 40.12 9.57
CA ARG A 86 0.41 40.37 8.53
C ARG A 86 -1.01 40.12 9.02
N ARG A 87 -1.24 39.10 9.86
CA ARG A 87 -2.56 38.70 10.36
C ARG A 87 -3.12 39.60 11.48
N GLU A 88 -2.29 40.33 12.18
CA GLU A 88 -2.74 41.30 13.20
C GLU A 88 -3.10 42.64 12.61
N SER A 89 -2.55 42.95 11.42
CA SER A 89 -2.71 44.26 10.76
C SER A 89 -3.74 44.29 9.64
N ASP A 90 -4.09 43.15 9.06
CA ASP A 90 -5.02 43.03 7.93
C ASP A 90 -6.35 42.39 8.40
N GLU A 91 -7.48 43.07 8.16
CA GLU A 91 -8.82 42.63 8.52
C GLU A 91 -9.26 41.37 7.77
N SER A 92 -8.69 41.08 6.60
CA SER A 92 -9.02 39.93 5.77
C SER A 92 -7.95 38.84 5.85
N ARG A 93 -8.36 37.65 6.28
CA ARG A 93 -7.54 36.43 6.19
C ARG A 93 -7.52 35.82 4.79
N LYS A 94 -8.16 36.50 3.81
CA LYS A 94 -8.28 36.02 2.43
C LYS A 94 -7.80 37.10 1.47
N ASN A 95 -7.19 36.68 0.35
CA ASN A 95 -6.78 37.56 -0.74
C ASN A 95 -7.96 37.90 -1.67
N SER A 96 -7.69 38.68 -2.74
CA SER A 96 -8.65 39.09 -3.76
C SER A 96 -9.39 37.93 -4.45
N LYS A 97 -8.80 36.73 -4.50
CA LYS A 97 -9.39 35.51 -5.06
C LYS A 97 -10.10 34.66 -4.01
N GLY A 98 -10.25 35.09 -2.77
CA GLY A 98 -10.87 34.35 -1.68
C GLY A 98 -10.02 33.24 -1.09
N ARG A 99 -8.74 33.13 -1.47
CA ARG A 99 -7.80 32.14 -0.94
C ARG A 99 -7.29 32.56 0.44
N LYS A 100 -7.12 31.61 1.37
CA LYS A 100 -6.50 31.88 2.68
C LYS A 100 -5.05 32.32 2.48
N ILE A 101 -4.67 33.44 3.10
CA ILE A 101 -3.30 33.95 3.12
C ILE A 101 -2.45 33.05 4.01
N THR A 102 -1.34 32.54 3.46
CA THR A 102 -0.47 31.56 4.11
C THR A 102 0.70 32.16 4.88
N GLY A 103 1.11 33.40 4.53
CA GLY A 103 2.21 34.12 5.18
C GLY A 103 1.80 34.75 6.50
N LYS A 104 2.47 34.37 7.61
CA LYS A 104 2.21 34.89 8.97
C LYS A 104 3.27 35.87 9.46
N LYS A 105 4.54 35.53 9.30
CA LYS A 105 5.68 36.12 10.04
C LYS A 105 6.35 37.33 9.37
N GLY A 106 6.10 37.57 8.08
CA GLY A 106 6.73 38.67 7.34
C GLY A 106 8.26 38.58 7.17
N VAL A 107 8.84 37.40 7.38
CA VAL A 107 10.29 37.12 7.25
C VAL A 107 10.65 36.38 5.96
N GLY A 108 9.68 35.82 5.23
CA GLY A 108 9.91 35.00 4.02
C GLY A 108 10.65 35.77 2.91
N LYS A 109 10.51 37.10 2.86
CA LYS A 109 11.29 37.93 1.92
C LYS A 109 12.81 37.89 2.13
N LEU A 110 13.27 37.51 3.32
CA LEU A 110 14.69 37.33 3.58
C LEU A 110 15.27 36.09 2.88
N ALA A 111 14.42 35.17 2.43
CA ALA A 111 14.82 34.03 1.59
C ALA A 111 15.47 34.47 0.27
N LEU A 112 15.12 35.67 -0.23
CA LEU A 112 15.70 36.28 -1.43
C LEU A 112 17.23 36.36 -1.33
N PHE A 113 17.74 36.85 -0.20
CA PHE A 113 19.18 36.99 0.04
C PHE A 113 19.89 35.65 0.24
N GLY A 114 19.16 34.58 0.50
CA GLY A 114 19.68 33.19 0.51
C GLY A 114 20.04 32.70 -0.90
N ILE A 115 19.44 33.30 -1.96
CA ILE A 115 19.67 32.91 -3.36
C ILE A 115 20.70 33.83 -4.00
N GLY A 116 20.52 35.16 -3.93
CA GLY A 116 21.35 36.12 -4.60
C GLY A 116 21.55 37.39 -3.80
N LYS A 117 22.69 38.08 -4.02
CA LYS A 117 23.03 39.29 -3.29
C LYS A 117 22.37 40.54 -3.86
N ARG A 118 21.91 40.54 -5.11
CA ARG A 118 21.26 41.67 -5.77
C ARG A 118 19.87 41.28 -6.21
N ILE A 119 18.86 42.00 -5.74
CA ILE A 119 17.44 41.72 -5.94
C ILE A 119 16.80 42.99 -6.56
N GLU A 120 16.38 42.86 -7.80
CA GLU A 120 15.57 43.89 -8.45
C GLU A 120 14.10 43.46 -8.37
N ILE A 121 13.24 44.41 -7.99
CA ILE A 121 11.80 44.20 -7.84
C ILE A 121 11.09 45.23 -8.73
N GLN A 122 10.17 44.75 -9.55
CA GLN A 122 9.28 45.58 -10.37
C GLN A 122 7.84 45.15 -10.07
N THR A 123 6.96 46.09 -9.71
CA THR A 123 5.59 45.78 -9.35
C THR A 123 4.62 46.85 -9.79
N THR A 124 3.43 46.43 -10.23
CA THR A 124 2.38 47.31 -10.75
C THR A 124 1.02 46.79 -10.29
N ILE A 125 0.15 47.70 -9.85
CA ILE A 125 -1.25 47.37 -9.54
C ILE A 125 -2.07 47.43 -10.83
N ARG A 126 -2.99 46.49 -11.00
CA ARG A 126 -3.90 46.46 -12.16
C ARG A 126 -4.63 47.80 -12.35
N GLY A 127 -4.63 48.33 -13.55
CA GLY A 127 -5.28 49.60 -13.91
C GLY A 127 -4.49 50.86 -13.56
N HIS A 128 -3.26 50.72 -13.07
CA HIS A 128 -2.35 51.85 -12.80
C HIS A 128 -1.31 51.98 -13.91
N ALA A 129 -1.00 53.19 -14.32
CA ALA A 129 0.02 53.51 -15.33
C ALA A 129 1.43 53.65 -14.73
N GLU A 130 1.60 53.31 -13.47
CA GLU A 130 2.86 53.46 -12.74
C GLU A 130 3.39 52.10 -12.30
N LYS A 131 4.68 51.87 -12.54
CA LYS A 131 5.43 50.67 -12.10
C LYS A 131 6.51 51.10 -11.11
N THR A 132 6.43 50.58 -9.91
CA THR A 132 7.47 50.78 -8.89
C THR A 132 8.63 49.80 -9.15
N LYS A 133 9.83 50.37 -9.30
CA LYS A 133 11.07 49.60 -9.40
C LYS A 133 11.96 49.93 -8.21
N LEU A 134 12.55 48.92 -7.60
CA LEU A 134 13.55 49.08 -6.54
C LEU A 134 14.63 47.98 -6.63
N VAL A 135 15.81 48.32 -6.13
CA VAL A 135 16.95 47.40 -6.06
C VAL A 135 17.46 47.31 -4.63
N LEU A 136 17.52 46.06 -4.13
CA LEU A 136 18.14 45.74 -2.84
C LEU A 136 19.51 45.13 -3.12
N ASP A 137 20.55 45.70 -2.54
CA ASP A 137 21.90 45.16 -2.60
C ASP A 137 22.35 44.71 -1.21
N TRP A 138 22.80 43.46 -1.11
CA TRP A 138 23.18 42.85 0.18
C TRP A 138 24.38 43.52 0.80
N ASP A 139 25.38 43.84 -0.01
CA ASP A 139 26.63 44.41 0.48
C ASP A 139 26.39 45.84 1.00
N ASP A 140 25.46 46.60 0.37
CA ASP A 140 25.03 47.92 0.85
C ASP A 140 24.22 47.83 2.14
N ILE A 141 23.29 46.85 2.25
CA ILE A 141 22.49 46.64 3.47
C ILE A 141 23.39 46.32 4.69
N ILE A 142 24.38 45.47 4.52
CA ILE A 142 25.31 45.08 5.61
C ILE A 142 26.28 46.22 5.92
N GLY A 143 26.65 47.02 4.91
CA GLY A 143 27.52 48.20 5.08
C GLY A 143 26.87 49.37 5.81
N GLU A 144 25.53 49.38 5.94
CA GLU A 144 24.78 50.48 6.52
C GLU A 144 24.92 50.54 8.05
N LYS A 145 25.43 51.69 8.57
CA LYS A 145 25.69 51.88 10.01
C LYS A 145 24.61 52.64 10.75
N SER A 146 23.71 53.32 10.00
CA SER A 146 22.63 54.12 10.61
C SER A 146 21.45 53.27 11.13
N GLY A 147 21.39 52.00 10.72
CA GLY A 147 20.26 51.11 11.02
C GLY A 147 19.06 51.29 10.10
N THR A 148 19.17 52.17 9.09
CA THR A 148 18.12 52.42 8.07
C THR A 148 18.73 52.41 6.68
N TYR A 149 18.35 51.43 5.87
CA TYR A 149 18.79 51.27 4.48
C TYR A 149 17.75 51.86 3.53
N TYR A 150 18.21 52.64 2.55
CA TYR A 150 17.39 53.23 1.50
C TYR A 150 17.73 52.57 0.17
N PRO A 151 16.86 51.71 -0.37
CA PRO A 151 17.09 51.07 -1.66
C PRO A 151 17.04 52.10 -2.81
N ASP A 152 17.81 51.84 -3.85
CA ASP A 152 17.70 52.55 -5.10
C ASP A 152 16.32 52.27 -5.72
N SER A 153 15.50 53.31 -5.90
CA SER A 153 14.10 53.16 -6.31
C SER A 153 13.68 54.21 -7.34
N SER A 154 12.77 53.84 -8.23
CA SER A 154 12.20 54.72 -9.25
C SER A 154 10.77 54.31 -9.58
N ILE A 155 10.01 55.29 -10.09
CA ILE A 155 8.69 55.05 -10.68
C ILE A 155 8.88 55.15 -12.20
N LEU A 156 8.38 54.11 -12.91
CA LEU A 156 8.43 54.00 -14.37
C LEU A 156 7.00 54.04 -14.92
N ASP A 157 6.86 54.49 -16.17
CA ASP A 157 5.59 54.35 -16.87
C ASP A 157 5.29 52.87 -17.16
N SER A 158 4.04 52.46 -17.00
CA SER A 158 3.55 51.10 -17.26
C SER A 158 2.29 51.14 -18.11
N ASP A 159 2.02 50.05 -18.81
CA ASP A 159 0.71 49.82 -19.42
C ASP A 159 -0.31 49.51 -18.32
N THR A 160 -1.51 50.06 -18.42
CA THR A 160 -2.61 49.82 -17.48
C THR A 160 -3.09 48.38 -17.45
N GLU A 161 -2.79 47.58 -18.47
CA GLU A 161 -3.08 46.14 -18.51
C GLU A 161 -2.01 45.28 -17.77
N GLU A 162 -0.79 45.83 -17.58
CA GLU A 162 0.25 45.16 -16.80
C GLU A 162 -0.09 45.21 -15.31
N HIS A 163 0.04 44.07 -14.64
CA HIS A 163 -0.06 43.98 -13.19
C HIS A 163 0.73 42.78 -12.65
N GLY A 164 0.96 42.77 -11.35
CA GLY A 164 1.71 41.71 -10.66
C GLY A 164 3.11 42.15 -10.27
N THR A 165 3.97 41.17 -9.97
CA THR A 165 5.32 41.45 -9.48
C THR A 165 6.35 40.61 -10.24
N THR A 166 7.47 41.25 -10.63
CA THR A 166 8.64 40.57 -11.18
C THR A 166 9.84 40.78 -10.26
N LEU A 167 10.47 39.69 -9.89
CA LEU A 167 11.69 39.61 -9.08
C LEU A 167 12.85 39.09 -9.93
N ILE A 168 13.97 39.81 -9.97
CA ILE A 168 15.18 39.40 -10.65
C ILE A 168 16.28 39.26 -9.62
N LEU A 169 16.70 38.02 -9.39
CA LEU A 169 17.77 37.68 -8.46
C LEU A 169 19.07 37.48 -9.25
N SER A 170 20.09 38.23 -8.90
CA SER A 170 21.42 38.18 -9.53
C SER A 170 22.52 38.16 -8.48
N ASN A 171 23.78 38.07 -8.90
CA ASN A 171 24.91 37.84 -8.02
C ASN A 171 24.67 36.62 -7.13
N LEU A 172 24.32 35.48 -7.79
CA LEU A 172 23.92 34.27 -7.10
C LEU A 172 25.11 33.62 -6.39
N SER A 173 24.87 33.11 -5.19
CA SER A 173 25.87 32.33 -4.43
C SER A 173 26.15 30.97 -5.05
N ARG A 174 25.34 30.53 -6.03
CA ARG A 174 25.41 29.23 -6.69
C ARG A 174 26.44 29.22 -7.84
N VAL A 175 27.37 28.27 -7.79
CA VAL A 175 28.38 28.06 -8.84
C VAL A 175 27.92 27.05 -9.90
N THR A 176 27.19 25.98 -9.48
CA THR A 176 26.73 24.92 -10.38
C THR A 176 25.58 25.36 -11.27
N ASP A 177 25.45 24.76 -12.45
CA ASP A 177 24.34 25.00 -13.36
C ASP A 177 23.01 24.55 -12.76
N PHE A 178 21.91 25.06 -13.31
CA PHE A 178 20.58 24.69 -12.86
C PHE A 178 20.17 23.35 -13.50
N ASP A 179 19.55 22.49 -12.69
CA ASP A 179 18.85 21.30 -13.15
C ASP A 179 17.34 21.59 -13.06
N LEU A 180 16.73 21.79 -14.22
CA LEU A 180 15.30 22.12 -14.34
C LEU A 180 14.41 21.04 -13.71
N ASN A 181 14.61 19.79 -14.11
CA ASN A 181 13.75 18.67 -13.67
C ASN A 181 13.89 18.42 -12.16
N SER A 182 15.12 18.36 -11.66
CA SER A 182 15.38 18.18 -10.24
C SER A 182 14.78 19.32 -9.40
N THR A 183 14.89 20.57 -9.88
CA THR A 183 14.32 21.74 -9.20
C THR A 183 12.79 21.71 -9.24
N ALA A 184 12.18 21.37 -10.37
CA ALA A 184 10.73 21.24 -10.53
C ALA A 184 10.16 20.16 -9.60
N VAL A 185 10.76 18.97 -9.57
CA VAL A 185 10.34 17.88 -8.67
C VAL A 185 10.49 18.29 -7.20
N ALA A 186 11.60 18.91 -6.82
CA ALA A 186 11.82 19.36 -5.45
C ALA A 186 10.80 20.43 -5.04
N LEU A 187 10.53 21.41 -5.92
CA LEU A 187 9.57 22.48 -5.66
C LEU A 187 8.13 21.95 -5.60
N SER A 188 7.75 20.99 -6.46
CA SER A 188 6.42 20.38 -6.44
C SER A 188 6.08 19.74 -5.11
N LYS A 189 7.07 19.20 -4.38
CA LYS A 189 6.88 18.56 -3.07
C LYS A 189 6.56 19.57 -1.94
N LEU A 190 6.75 20.86 -2.17
CA LEU A 190 6.54 21.91 -1.16
C LEU A 190 5.11 22.47 -1.13
N PHE A 191 4.28 22.10 -2.13
CA PHE A 191 2.93 22.61 -2.28
C PHE A 191 1.88 21.53 -2.55
N ASN A 192 0.62 21.83 -2.25
CA ASN A 192 -0.55 21.03 -2.60
C ASN A 192 -1.67 21.88 -3.22
N TRP A 193 -1.32 22.91 -4.04
CA TRP A 193 -2.24 23.87 -4.64
C TRP A 193 -2.66 23.56 -6.08
N PHE A 194 -2.37 22.37 -6.59
CA PHE A 194 -2.52 22.06 -8.02
C PHE A 194 -3.96 22.03 -8.55
N ASP A 195 -4.96 22.01 -7.67
CA ASP A 195 -6.38 21.90 -8.05
C ASP A 195 -7.17 23.21 -7.79
N VAL A 196 -6.50 24.32 -7.48
CA VAL A 196 -7.17 25.57 -7.03
C VAL A 196 -7.03 26.76 -8.01
N GLY A 197 -6.78 26.47 -9.28
CA GLY A 197 -6.62 27.53 -10.29
C GLY A 197 -5.35 28.38 -10.08
N PHE A 198 -4.27 27.75 -9.62
CA PHE A 198 -2.96 28.37 -9.46
C PHE A 198 -1.91 27.50 -10.15
N GLN A 199 -1.23 28.07 -11.15
CA GLN A 199 -0.24 27.39 -11.98
C GLN A 199 1.17 27.88 -11.64
N ILE A 200 2.10 26.95 -11.49
CA ILE A 200 3.52 27.24 -11.29
C ILE A 200 4.27 26.66 -12.48
N LYS A 201 4.96 27.51 -13.22
CA LYS A 201 5.77 27.15 -14.39
C LYS A 201 7.22 27.46 -14.11
N ILE A 202 8.10 26.51 -14.39
CA ILE A 202 9.54 26.71 -14.28
C ILE A 202 10.19 26.47 -15.63
N SER A 203 11.05 27.40 -16.06
CA SER A 203 11.77 27.32 -17.33
C SER A 203 13.28 27.39 -17.13
N HIS A 204 14.01 26.98 -18.15
CA HIS A 204 15.46 27.05 -18.19
C HIS A 204 15.90 27.84 -19.43
N ASN A 205 16.53 28.97 -19.20
CA ASN A 205 16.98 29.92 -20.25
C ASN A 205 15.86 30.31 -21.26
N GLY A 206 14.62 30.40 -20.78
CA GLY A 206 13.45 30.77 -21.57
C GLY A 206 13.04 29.74 -22.65
N SER A 207 13.65 28.56 -22.70
CA SER A 207 13.45 27.60 -23.79
C SER A 207 12.67 26.33 -23.39
N GLN A 208 13.03 25.70 -22.31
CA GLN A 208 12.35 24.52 -21.78
C GLN A 208 11.46 24.92 -20.61
N THR A 209 10.22 24.50 -20.62
CA THR A 209 9.26 24.84 -19.55
C THR A 209 8.63 23.56 -19.00
N VAL A 210 8.58 23.45 -17.67
CA VAL A 210 7.90 22.38 -16.92
C VAL A 210 6.83 23.04 -16.06
N GLU A 211 5.59 22.60 -16.18
CA GLU A 211 4.52 22.96 -15.25
C GLU A 211 4.56 22.03 -14.05
N LEU A 212 4.49 22.60 -12.85
CA LEU A 212 4.44 21.80 -11.63
C LEU A 212 3.05 21.20 -11.48
N THR A 213 3.00 19.87 -11.40
CA THR A 213 1.76 19.12 -11.22
C THR A 213 1.83 18.20 -10.01
N LYS A 214 0.69 17.65 -9.63
CA LYS A 214 0.58 16.69 -8.54
C LYS A 214 1.30 15.37 -8.85
N GLU A 215 1.31 14.97 -10.11
CA GLU A 215 1.98 13.76 -10.60
C GLU A 215 3.50 13.86 -10.45
N LEU A 216 4.05 15.04 -10.65
CA LEU A 216 5.48 15.31 -10.57
C LEU A 216 6.06 14.97 -9.19
N LYS A 217 5.28 15.14 -8.11
CA LYS A 217 5.69 14.78 -6.73
C LYS A 217 6.04 13.30 -6.60
N TYR A 218 5.36 12.45 -7.36
CA TYR A 218 5.40 10.99 -7.28
C TYR A 218 5.97 10.37 -8.54
N GLU A 219 6.73 11.14 -9.31
CA GLU A 219 7.41 10.66 -10.50
C GLU A 219 8.35 9.51 -10.14
N GLY A 220 8.28 8.44 -10.91
CA GLY A 220 9.08 7.22 -10.68
C GLY A 220 8.53 6.27 -9.63
N ILE A 221 7.38 6.55 -8.99
CA ILE A 221 6.73 5.60 -8.08
C ILE A 221 5.82 4.66 -8.86
N ASN A 222 6.20 3.38 -8.89
CA ASN A 222 5.35 2.31 -9.40
C ASN A 222 4.34 1.92 -8.31
N ARG A 223 3.14 2.52 -8.34
CA ARG A 223 2.10 2.37 -7.31
C ARG A 223 1.59 0.94 -7.23
N GLU A 224 1.34 0.47 -6.00
CA GLU A 224 0.80 -0.85 -5.68
C GLU A 224 -0.59 -0.75 -5.05
N PHE A 225 -0.69 -0.03 -3.93
CA PHE A 225 -1.95 0.25 -3.24
C PHE A 225 -2.07 1.74 -2.93
N GLU A 226 -3.31 2.16 -2.74
CA GLU A 226 -3.65 3.54 -2.41
C GLU A 226 -4.71 3.55 -1.29
N TRP A 227 -4.60 4.52 -0.37
CA TRP A 227 -5.53 4.77 0.70
C TRP A 227 -5.93 6.23 0.72
N ASP A 228 -7.22 6.50 0.77
CA ASP A 228 -7.75 7.82 1.09
C ASP A 228 -7.71 8.02 2.61
N VAL A 229 -7.22 9.18 3.06
CA VAL A 229 -7.09 9.46 4.50
C VAL A 229 -8.46 9.60 5.17
N GLY A 230 -9.47 10.15 4.48
CA GLY A 230 -10.85 10.24 4.98
C GLY A 230 -11.45 8.88 5.27
N ASP A 231 -11.21 7.89 4.40
CA ASP A 231 -11.65 6.52 4.61
C ASP A 231 -10.90 5.86 5.78
N LEU A 232 -9.59 6.12 5.89
CA LEU A 232 -8.76 5.58 6.97
C LEU A 232 -9.24 6.06 8.34
N VAL A 233 -9.47 7.36 8.51
CA VAL A 233 -9.91 7.94 9.79
C VAL A 233 -11.30 7.47 10.21
N SER A 234 -12.12 7.03 9.26
CA SER A 234 -13.42 6.42 9.51
C SER A 234 -13.32 4.98 10.01
N THR A 235 -12.23 4.29 9.67
CA THR A 235 -12.00 2.86 9.98
C THR A 235 -11.17 2.67 11.24
N ILE A 236 -10.32 3.65 11.59
CA ILE A 236 -9.39 3.54 12.71
C ILE A 236 -10.09 3.92 14.02
N ASP A 237 -10.04 3.02 15.00
CA ASP A 237 -10.49 3.28 16.35
C ASP A 237 -9.63 4.35 17.02
N GLY A 238 -10.26 5.34 17.58
CA GLY A 238 -9.62 6.41 18.34
C GLY A 238 -10.36 7.73 18.21
N GLU A 239 -10.45 8.44 19.32
CA GLU A 239 -10.99 9.79 19.33
C GLU A 239 -9.84 10.79 19.11
N TYR A 240 -10.02 11.61 18.10
CA TYR A 240 -9.23 12.81 17.86
C TYR A 240 -10.19 13.87 17.35
N GLU A 241 -10.21 15.03 17.99
CA GLU A 241 -11.19 16.09 17.74
C GLU A 241 -11.25 16.49 16.27
N TYR A 242 -10.10 16.64 15.63
CA TYR A 242 -9.98 17.10 14.24
C TYR A 242 -9.82 15.96 13.21
N LYS A 243 -10.12 14.70 13.58
CA LYS A 243 -9.96 13.56 12.66
C LYS A 243 -10.71 13.72 11.34
N GLY A 244 -11.91 14.32 11.38
CA GLY A 244 -12.75 14.57 10.21
C GLY A 244 -12.22 15.65 9.26
N GLU A 245 -11.25 16.45 9.70
CA GLU A 245 -10.62 17.50 8.90
C GLU A 245 -9.34 17.03 8.20
N LEU A 246 -8.82 15.85 8.60
CA LEU A 246 -7.68 15.23 7.93
C LEU A 246 -8.09 14.71 6.56
N LYS A 247 -7.41 15.16 5.52
CA LYS A 247 -7.61 14.75 4.13
C LYS A 247 -6.26 14.35 3.54
N GLY A 248 -6.28 13.59 2.46
CA GLY A 248 -5.03 13.26 1.81
C GLY A 248 -5.04 11.87 1.21
N LYS A 249 -3.86 11.45 0.78
CA LYS A 249 -3.69 10.21 0.07
C LYS A 249 -2.35 9.56 0.43
N ILE A 250 -2.40 8.28 0.74
CA ILE A 250 -1.21 7.50 1.04
C ILE A 250 -1.12 6.39 -0.01
N ILE A 251 0.07 6.17 -0.53
CA ILE A 251 0.34 5.20 -1.58
C ILE A 251 1.45 4.24 -1.16
N SER A 252 1.40 3.01 -1.66
CA SER A 252 2.53 2.10 -1.61
C SER A 252 3.09 1.83 -3.00
N SER A 253 4.36 1.44 -3.04
CA SER A 253 5.04 1.06 -4.28
C SER A 253 5.29 -0.43 -4.35
N LYS A 254 5.40 -0.97 -5.58
CA LYS A 254 5.76 -2.38 -5.82
C LYS A 254 7.20 -2.71 -5.42
N LYS A 255 8.11 -1.73 -5.49
CA LYS A 255 9.53 -1.85 -5.15
C LYS A 255 9.91 -0.81 -4.10
N PRO A 256 10.98 -1.03 -3.31
CA PRO A 256 11.46 -0.02 -2.37
C PRO A 256 11.73 1.31 -3.08
N MET A 257 11.22 2.39 -2.53
CA MET A 257 11.43 3.74 -3.05
C MET A 257 12.79 4.30 -2.63
N LYS A 258 13.28 5.28 -3.38
CA LYS A 258 14.44 6.10 -2.97
C LYS A 258 14.09 6.86 -1.67
N PRO A 259 15.07 7.18 -0.82
CA PRO A 259 14.82 7.86 0.46
C PRO A 259 14.01 9.15 0.36
N ASP A 260 14.23 9.94 -0.69
CA ASP A 260 13.56 11.23 -0.94
C ASP A 260 12.08 11.12 -1.37
N LEU A 261 11.62 9.91 -1.65
CA LEU A 261 10.21 9.61 -2.01
C LEU A 261 9.44 8.92 -0.87
N ARG A 262 10.11 8.56 0.23
CA ARG A 262 9.51 7.86 1.37
C ARG A 262 8.89 8.83 2.36
N GLY A 263 7.89 8.35 3.09
CA GLY A 263 7.29 9.11 4.17
C GLY A 263 6.03 9.87 3.77
N ILE A 264 5.35 10.40 4.76
CA ILE A 264 4.11 11.13 4.63
C ILE A 264 4.37 12.58 4.95
N THR A 265 4.02 13.45 4.01
CA THR A 265 4.17 14.91 4.11
C THR A 265 2.93 15.51 4.76
N LEU A 266 3.08 16.46 5.68
CA LEU A 266 1.95 17.28 6.13
C LEU A 266 1.93 18.61 5.39
N TYR A 267 0.73 18.98 4.94
CA TYR A 267 0.45 20.29 4.39
C TYR A 267 -0.58 21.03 5.25
N VAL A 268 -0.43 22.36 5.27
CA VAL A 268 -1.37 23.27 5.93
C VAL A 268 -1.67 24.41 4.96
N ASN A 269 -2.93 24.56 4.60
CA ASN A 269 -3.38 25.49 3.54
C ASN A 269 -2.57 25.30 2.25
N GLY A 270 -2.31 24.05 1.89
CA GLY A 270 -1.57 23.65 0.70
C GLY A 270 -0.07 23.96 0.70
N ARG A 271 0.51 24.44 1.82
CA ARG A 271 1.97 24.60 1.99
C ARG A 271 2.55 23.52 2.88
N LEU A 272 3.79 23.13 2.61
CA LEU A 272 4.54 22.23 3.49
C LEU A 272 4.46 22.73 4.95
N ALA A 273 4.16 21.81 5.87
CA ALA A 273 4.16 22.03 7.31
C ALA A 273 5.09 21.07 8.04
N ASN A 274 5.31 19.87 7.48
CA ASN A 274 6.29 18.91 7.98
C ASN A 274 6.84 18.10 6.79
N VAL A 275 8.17 17.95 6.75
CA VAL A 275 8.85 17.11 5.74
C VAL A 275 8.38 15.66 5.80
N PRO A 276 8.54 14.89 4.69
CA PRO A 276 8.13 13.49 4.68
C PRO A 276 8.73 12.71 5.84
N GLY A 277 7.92 11.95 6.57
CA GLY A 277 8.33 11.14 7.70
C GLY A 277 7.20 10.26 8.22
N TYR A 278 7.42 9.64 9.38
CA TYR A 278 6.45 8.75 10.03
C TYR A 278 6.13 9.17 11.46
N PHE A 279 6.21 10.47 11.74
CA PHE A 279 5.76 11.12 12.96
C PHE A 279 6.32 10.51 14.26
N GLY A 280 7.65 10.22 14.27
CA GLY A 280 8.33 9.64 15.42
C GLY A 280 8.28 8.12 15.53
N ILE A 281 7.64 7.42 14.60
CA ILE A 281 7.76 5.95 14.50
C ILE A 281 9.13 5.60 13.91
N SER A 282 9.80 4.61 14.52
CA SER A 282 11.08 4.10 14.01
C SER A 282 10.93 3.48 12.62
N GLU A 283 11.76 3.90 11.68
CA GLU A 283 11.76 3.47 10.28
C GLU A 283 12.51 2.15 10.05
N ALA A 284 12.87 1.42 11.11
CA ALA A 284 13.62 0.18 11.01
C ALA A 284 12.86 -0.97 10.29
N GLY A 285 11.56 -0.83 10.11
CA GLY A 285 10.73 -1.82 9.43
C GLY A 285 10.81 -1.71 7.89
N HIS A 286 10.88 -2.86 7.22
CA HIS A 286 10.93 -2.97 5.74
C HIS A 286 9.79 -2.21 5.03
N THR A 287 8.59 -2.16 5.63
CA THR A 287 7.38 -1.53 5.08
C THR A 287 7.57 -0.04 4.80
N PHE A 288 8.33 0.67 5.65
CA PHE A 288 8.54 2.11 5.52
C PHE A 288 9.26 2.51 4.22
N SER A 289 10.01 1.60 3.60
CA SER A 289 10.62 1.86 2.30
C SER A 289 9.63 1.82 1.12
N TYR A 290 8.38 1.44 1.36
CA TYR A 290 7.33 1.31 0.35
C TYR A 290 6.21 2.32 0.48
N LEU A 291 6.15 3.10 1.56
CA LEU A 291 5.06 4.03 1.83
C LEU A 291 5.46 5.48 1.53
N SER A 292 4.56 6.19 0.85
CA SER A 292 4.65 7.62 0.57
C SER A 292 3.25 8.24 0.60
N GLY A 293 3.17 9.57 0.64
CA GLY A 293 1.89 10.22 0.58
C GLY A 293 1.86 11.60 1.22
N TRP A 294 0.65 12.12 1.42
CA TRP A 294 0.45 13.39 2.09
C TRP A 294 -0.83 13.40 2.91
N ILE A 295 -0.85 14.26 3.90
CA ILE A 295 -2.02 14.60 4.72
C ILE A 295 -2.12 16.12 4.78
N ASP A 296 -3.30 16.65 4.47
CA ASP A 296 -3.68 18.05 4.67
C ASP A 296 -4.29 18.17 6.06
N ALA A 297 -3.79 19.12 6.85
CA ALA A 297 -4.21 19.39 8.23
C ALA A 297 -4.42 20.91 8.43
N ASP A 298 -5.33 21.50 7.64
CA ASP A 298 -5.53 22.94 7.55
C ASP A 298 -5.98 23.59 8.84
N PHE A 299 -6.64 22.83 9.73
CA PHE A 299 -7.06 23.27 11.07
C PHE A 299 -5.88 23.72 11.96
N LEU A 300 -4.65 23.23 11.69
CA LEU A 300 -3.45 23.66 12.42
C LEU A 300 -3.15 25.16 12.27
N ASP A 301 -3.70 25.79 11.24
CA ASP A 301 -3.55 27.22 11.02
C ASP A 301 -4.54 28.07 11.82
N GLU A 302 -5.52 27.46 12.47
CA GLU A 302 -6.58 28.14 13.23
C GLU A 302 -6.22 28.31 14.70
N PHE A 303 -5.18 27.61 15.19
CA PHE A 303 -4.66 27.80 16.54
C PHE A 303 -3.98 29.16 16.69
N ASP A 304 -4.15 29.77 17.87
CA ASP A 304 -3.51 31.07 18.20
C ASP A 304 -1.99 30.97 18.23
N LYS A 305 -1.47 29.80 18.62
CA LYS A 305 -0.03 29.51 18.64
C LYS A 305 0.46 29.16 17.23
N ASP A 306 1.66 29.59 16.92
CA ASP A 306 2.35 29.19 15.70
C ASP A 306 2.98 27.81 15.89
N LEU A 307 2.31 26.78 15.37
CA LEU A 307 2.70 25.38 15.50
C LEU A 307 3.73 24.93 14.46
N ILE A 308 3.95 25.74 13.38
CA ILE A 308 4.80 25.39 12.25
C ILE A 308 6.13 26.14 12.37
N SER A 309 7.25 25.43 12.21
CA SER A 309 8.58 26.05 12.16
C SER A 309 8.67 27.13 11.05
N THR A 310 9.55 28.10 11.23
CA THR A 310 9.67 29.23 10.29
C THR A 310 10.11 28.77 8.90
N ASP A 311 10.94 27.74 8.82
CA ASP A 311 11.38 27.10 7.56
C ASP A 311 10.38 26.07 7.03
N ARG A 312 9.26 25.87 7.69
CA ARG A 312 8.18 24.93 7.35
C ARG A 312 8.60 23.48 7.20
N GLN A 313 9.69 23.06 7.82
CA GLN A 313 10.19 21.71 7.73
C GLN A 313 9.69 20.79 8.85
N SER A 314 9.15 21.35 9.94
CA SER A 314 8.63 20.60 11.08
C SER A 314 7.50 21.31 11.81
N LEU A 315 6.66 20.54 12.49
CA LEU A 315 5.78 21.02 13.55
C LEU A 315 6.53 21.04 14.88
N SER A 316 6.09 21.92 15.77
CA SER A 316 6.54 21.93 17.19
C SER A 316 5.82 20.80 17.93
N TRP A 317 6.37 19.59 17.86
CA TRP A 317 5.73 18.37 18.39
C TRP A 317 5.62 18.30 19.91
N ASP A 318 6.28 19.20 20.64
CA ASP A 318 6.29 19.28 22.12
C ASP A 318 5.09 20.08 22.69
N LEU A 319 4.15 20.49 21.84
CA LEU A 319 2.95 21.22 22.27
C LEU A 319 1.75 20.28 22.36
N PRO A 320 0.84 20.48 23.35
CA PRO A 320 -0.31 19.58 23.51
C PRO A 320 -1.16 19.40 22.24
N GLU A 321 -1.33 20.48 21.48
CA GLU A 321 -2.12 20.50 20.23
C GLU A 321 -1.51 19.61 19.14
N THR A 322 -0.18 19.53 19.08
CA THR A 322 0.54 18.73 18.10
C THR A 322 0.88 17.34 18.61
N GLU A 323 1.04 17.15 19.91
CA GLU A 323 1.26 15.85 20.54
C GLU A 323 0.07 14.91 20.28
N THR A 324 -1.16 15.37 20.51
CA THR A 324 -2.38 14.61 20.24
C THR A 324 -2.52 14.25 18.75
N LEU A 325 -2.18 15.18 17.86
CA LEU A 325 -2.11 14.92 16.43
C LEU A 325 -1.07 13.84 16.10
N GLN A 326 0.12 13.96 16.67
CA GLN A 326 1.21 13.01 16.44
C GLN A 326 0.80 11.58 16.83
N GLU A 327 0.19 11.42 18.01
CA GLU A 327 -0.32 10.13 18.47
C GLU A 327 -1.36 9.55 17.51
N TYR A 328 -2.27 10.39 17.00
CA TYR A 328 -3.30 9.96 16.07
C TYR A 328 -2.68 9.57 14.70
N LEU A 329 -1.75 10.35 14.17
CA LEU A 329 -1.00 10.04 12.96
C LEU A 329 -0.23 8.73 13.11
N GLN A 330 0.35 8.46 14.28
CA GLN A 330 1.01 7.18 14.56
C GLN A 330 0.03 6.00 14.53
N LYS A 331 -1.22 6.18 14.98
CA LYS A 331 -2.26 5.14 14.85
C LYS A 331 -2.55 4.86 13.38
N ILE A 332 -2.68 5.90 12.54
CA ILE A 332 -2.85 5.77 11.09
C ILE A 332 -1.69 4.97 10.49
N ILE A 333 -0.44 5.31 10.81
CA ILE A 333 0.74 4.61 10.28
C ILE A 333 0.77 3.14 10.70
N ARG A 334 0.49 2.83 11.97
CA ARG A 334 0.45 1.43 12.45
C ARG A 334 -0.63 0.61 11.74
N PHE A 335 -1.80 1.21 11.51
CA PHE A 335 -2.87 0.58 10.73
C PHE A 335 -2.42 0.32 9.30
N LEU A 336 -1.83 1.31 8.63
CA LEU A 336 -1.33 1.20 7.25
C LEU A 336 -0.28 0.09 7.10
N VAL A 337 0.67 0.00 8.01
CA VAL A 337 1.71 -1.05 7.99
C VAL A 337 1.08 -2.43 8.06
N ARG A 338 0.06 -2.61 8.91
CA ARG A 338 -0.67 -3.87 9.04
C ARG A 338 -1.51 -4.18 7.81
N ASP A 339 -2.31 -3.22 7.33
CA ASP A 339 -3.18 -3.38 6.17
C ASP A 339 -2.37 -3.63 4.89
N TRP A 340 -1.29 -2.88 4.68
CA TRP A 340 -0.36 -3.12 3.57
C TRP A 340 0.20 -4.54 3.57
N SER A 341 0.63 -5.03 4.73
CA SER A 341 1.17 -6.38 4.86
C SER A 341 0.12 -7.44 4.50
N LEU A 342 -1.13 -7.25 4.94
CA LEU A 342 -2.25 -8.15 4.62
C LEU A 342 -2.61 -8.10 3.13
N LYS A 343 -2.75 -6.91 2.56
CA LYS A 343 -3.06 -6.71 1.13
C LYS A 343 -1.98 -7.30 0.25
N ARG A 344 -0.71 -7.08 0.59
CA ARG A 344 0.42 -7.60 -0.19
C ARG A 344 0.52 -9.11 -0.14
N LYS A 345 0.27 -9.72 1.04
CA LYS A 345 0.20 -11.16 1.19
C LYS A 345 -0.91 -11.77 0.31
N LYS A 346 -2.10 -11.16 0.35
CA LYS A 346 -3.23 -11.60 -0.48
C LYS A 346 -2.94 -11.42 -1.97
N ALA A 347 -2.43 -10.27 -2.39
CA ALA A 347 -2.08 -10.02 -3.78
C ALA A 347 -1.02 -11.00 -4.32
N LYS A 348 -0.05 -11.39 -3.48
CA LYS A 348 0.94 -12.41 -3.83
C LYS A 348 0.29 -13.80 -3.98
N GLU A 349 -0.61 -14.18 -3.06
CA GLU A 349 -1.32 -15.45 -3.13
C GLU A 349 -2.22 -15.52 -4.38
N ASP A 350 -2.95 -14.43 -4.68
CA ASP A 350 -3.78 -14.30 -5.89
C ASP A 350 -2.93 -14.34 -7.17
N SER A 351 -1.75 -13.72 -7.15
CA SER A 351 -0.81 -13.78 -8.27
C SER A 351 -0.28 -15.19 -8.49
N ASN A 352 0.16 -15.86 -7.43
CA ASN A 352 0.66 -17.23 -7.49
C ASN A 352 -0.43 -18.20 -7.94
N THR A 353 -1.68 -18.02 -7.50
CA THR A 353 -2.85 -18.78 -7.97
C THR A 353 -3.05 -18.62 -9.47
N ARG A 354 -3.00 -17.39 -9.98
CA ARG A 354 -3.14 -17.13 -11.43
C ARG A 354 -1.99 -17.74 -12.25
N ARG A 355 -0.74 -17.59 -11.78
CA ARG A 355 0.45 -18.13 -12.45
C ARG A 355 0.47 -19.65 -12.48
N SER A 356 0.05 -20.31 -11.42
CA SER A 356 0.04 -21.77 -11.33
C SER A 356 -1.18 -22.43 -11.99
N GLY A 357 -2.29 -21.70 -12.08
CA GLY A 357 -3.60 -22.24 -12.49
C GLY A 357 -4.25 -23.13 -11.42
N ILE A 358 -3.71 -23.15 -10.19
CA ILE A 358 -4.21 -23.91 -9.04
C ILE A 358 -4.72 -22.92 -7.99
N ASN A 359 -5.91 -23.15 -7.44
CA ASN A 359 -6.39 -22.37 -6.31
C ASN A 359 -5.57 -22.69 -5.04
N LEU A 360 -4.50 -21.93 -4.83
CA LEU A 360 -3.57 -22.18 -3.73
C LEU A 360 -4.23 -22.02 -2.35
N GLY A 361 -5.16 -21.07 -2.19
CA GLY A 361 -5.87 -20.87 -0.94
C GLY A 361 -6.71 -22.07 -0.54
N GLU A 362 -7.47 -22.61 -1.49
CA GLU A 362 -8.26 -23.82 -1.31
C GLU A 362 -7.35 -25.04 -1.06
N TRP A 363 -6.30 -25.19 -1.85
CA TRP A 363 -5.35 -26.28 -1.67
C TRP A 363 -4.70 -26.26 -0.27
N TYR A 364 -4.24 -25.12 0.20
CA TYR A 364 -3.68 -24.99 1.55
C TYR A 364 -4.68 -25.40 2.64
N GLY A 365 -5.97 -25.07 2.47
CA GLY A 365 -7.03 -25.44 3.41
C GLY A 365 -7.29 -26.97 3.49
N THR A 366 -6.91 -27.72 2.45
CA THR A 366 -7.10 -29.18 2.38
C THR A 366 -5.89 -29.98 2.83
N VAL A 367 -4.75 -29.33 3.07
CA VAL A 367 -3.52 -29.96 3.56
C VAL A 367 -3.49 -29.88 5.09
N PRO A 368 -3.01 -30.93 5.79
CA PRO A 368 -2.88 -30.90 7.24
C PRO A 368 -2.17 -29.64 7.78
N ASP A 369 -2.64 -29.09 8.90
CA ASP A 369 -2.18 -27.83 9.47
C ASP A 369 -0.66 -27.76 9.67
N GLU A 370 -0.03 -28.87 9.99
CA GLU A 370 1.43 -28.96 10.17
C GLU A 370 2.23 -28.77 8.86
N LEU A 371 1.62 -29.11 7.72
CA LEU A 371 2.25 -29.03 6.40
C LEU A 371 1.97 -27.69 5.70
N GLN A 372 0.86 -27.04 6.00
CA GLN A 372 0.47 -25.77 5.36
C GLN A 372 1.56 -24.69 5.42
N PRO A 373 2.21 -24.40 6.57
CA PRO A 373 3.25 -23.38 6.64
C PRO A 373 4.49 -23.75 5.82
N LYS A 374 4.80 -25.05 5.74
CA LYS A 374 5.94 -25.55 4.95
C LYS A 374 5.66 -25.42 3.47
N LEU A 375 4.48 -25.84 3.03
CA LEU A 375 4.05 -25.73 1.63
C LEU A 375 3.99 -24.27 1.17
N LYS A 376 3.37 -23.38 1.95
CA LYS A 376 3.36 -21.93 1.69
C LYS A 376 4.77 -21.36 1.55
N ARG A 377 5.70 -21.79 2.39
CA ARG A 377 7.11 -21.36 2.33
C ARG A 377 7.78 -21.82 1.05
N VAL A 378 7.59 -23.07 0.63
CA VAL A 378 8.13 -23.60 -0.62
C VAL A 378 7.62 -22.82 -1.82
N ILE A 379 6.31 -22.68 -1.97
CA ILE A 379 5.69 -21.95 -3.07
C ILE A 379 6.16 -20.49 -3.12
N ASN A 380 6.21 -19.81 -1.97
CA ASN A 380 6.69 -18.44 -1.90
C ASN A 380 8.18 -18.31 -2.25
N SER A 381 9.03 -19.24 -1.81
CA SER A 381 10.45 -19.21 -2.13
C SER A 381 10.74 -19.42 -3.61
N ILE A 382 9.91 -20.19 -4.31
CA ILE A 382 9.97 -20.38 -5.75
C ILE A 382 9.47 -19.11 -6.45
N SER A 383 8.34 -18.56 -6.01
CA SER A 383 7.75 -17.33 -6.58
C SER A 383 8.66 -16.10 -6.46
N ASP A 384 9.52 -16.05 -5.44
CA ASP A 384 10.43 -14.92 -5.20
C ASP A 384 11.68 -14.93 -6.10
N LYS A 385 11.87 -15.97 -6.90
CA LYS A 385 12.99 -16.05 -7.84
C LYS A 385 12.66 -15.31 -9.15
N PRO A 386 13.31 -14.18 -9.45
CA PRO A 386 13.02 -13.38 -10.64
C PRO A 386 13.40 -14.08 -11.96
N GLU A 387 14.19 -15.13 -11.91
CA GLU A 387 14.68 -15.90 -13.05
C GLU A 387 13.68 -16.96 -13.55
N LEU A 388 12.63 -17.24 -12.78
CA LEU A 388 11.61 -18.22 -13.13
C LEU A 388 10.46 -17.54 -13.88
N ASP A 389 10.31 -17.88 -15.16
CA ASP A 389 9.14 -17.51 -15.93
C ASP A 389 7.86 -18.20 -15.42
N ASP A 390 6.72 -17.76 -15.93
CA ASP A 390 5.42 -18.23 -15.47
C ASP A 390 5.16 -19.70 -15.84
N GLU A 391 5.75 -20.20 -16.92
CA GLU A 391 5.60 -21.60 -17.38
C GLU A 391 6.36 -22.54 -16.43
N ILE A 392 7.60 -22.21 -16.10
CA ILE A 392 8.41 -23.00 -15.17
C ILE A 392 7.78 -22.96 -13.76
N PHE A 393 7.34 -21.79 -13.30
CA PHE A 393 6.63 -21.67 -12.02
C PHE A 393 5.39 -22.56 -11.99
N SER A 394 4.55 -22.50 -13.04
CA SER A 394 3.34 -23.31 -13.15
C SER A 394 3.65 -24.80 -13.13
N SER A 395 4.67 -25.24 -13.88
CA SER A 395 5.10 -26.64 -13.93
C SER A 395 5.53 -27.13 -12.54
N VAL A 396 6.41 -26.40 -11.86
CA VAL A 396 6.91 -26.79 -10.53
C VAL A 396 5.78 -26.82 -9.50
N VAL A 397 4.87 -25.84 -9.52
CA VAL A 397 3.73 -25.83 -8.58
C VAL A 397 2.78 -27.01 -8.84
N LYS A 398 2.57 -27.38 -10.10
CA LYS A 398 1.77 -28.57 -10.46
C LYS A 398 2.44 -29.87 -9.98
N GLU A 399 3.75 -30.00 -10.15
CA GLU A 399 4.49 -31.15 -9.62
C GLU A 399 4.36 -31.25 -8.09
N VAL A 400 4.50 -30.11 -7.38
CA VAL A 400 4.30 -30.10 -5.91
C VAL A 400 2.86 -30.43 -5.54
N TYR A 401 1.87 -29.96 -6.32
CA TYR A 401 0.46 -30.30 -6.14
C TYR A 401 0.21 -31.80 -6.32
N ASP A 402 0.82 -32.42 -7.32
CA ASP A 402 0.69 -33.85 -7.57
C ASP A 402 1.37 -34.71 -6.48
N LEU A 403 2.46 -34.19 -5.90
CA LEU A 403 3.14 -34.82 -4.76
C LEU A 403 2.33 -34.69 -3.45
N ILE A 404 1.71 -33.53 -3.23
CA ILE A 404 0.94 -33.21 -2.03
C ILE A 404 -0.48 -32.75 -2.44
N PRO A 405 -1.29 -33.65 -3.02
CA PRO A 405 -2.64 -33.30 -3.43
C PRO A 405 -3.53 -33.01 -2.21
N PRO A 406 -4.71 -32.42 -2.40
CA PRO A 406 -5.71 -32.28 -1.34
C PRO A 406 -5.87 -33.57 -0.55
N TYR A 407 -5.99 -33.45 0.77
CA TYR A 407 -6.04 -34.63 1.67
C TYR A 407 -7.09 -35.66 1.24
N THR A 408 -8.26 -35.23 0.85
CA THR A 408 -9.32 -36.07 0.33
C THR A 408 -8.93 -36.81 -0.95
N TYR A 409 -8.29 -36.10 -1.89
CA TYR A 409 -7.79 -36.70 -3.13
C TYR A 409 -6.61 -37.64 -2.88
N TYR A 410 -5.77 -37.37 -1.88
CA TYR A 410 -4.68 -38.26 -1.47
C TYR A 410 -5.22 -39.62 -1.05
N HIS A 411 -6.25 -39.67 -0.22
CA HIS A 411 -6.89 -40.90 0.19
C HIS A 411 -7.60 -41.58 -0.96
N TYR A 412 -8.32 -40.83 -1.79
CA TYR A 412 -9.03 -41.38 -2.95
C TYR A 412 -8.09 -42.15 -3.92
N ARG A 413 -6.91 -41.62 -4.22
CA ARG A 413 -5.94 -42.24 -5.15
C ARG A 413 -5.35 -43.57 -4.63
N LEU A 414 -5.47 -43.87 -3.35
CA LEU A 414 -5.01 -45.11 -2.75
C LEU A 414 -6.07 -46.22 -2.73
N LEU A 415 -7.27 -45.94 -3.19
CA LEU A 415 -8.33 -46.94 -3.29
C LEU A 415 -7.99 -47.96 -4.38
N HIS A 416 -8.62 -49.15 -4.29
CA HIS A 416 -8.53 -50.18 -5.31
C HIS A 416 -8.96 -49.62 -6.68
N SER A 417 -8.27 -50.00 -7.79
CA SER A 417 -8.50 -49.47 -9.12
C SER A 417 -9.96 -49.60 -9.57
N GLU A 418 -10.59 -50.75 -9.33
CA GLU A 418 -11.99 -50.98 -9.68
C GLU A 418 -12.97 -50.05 -8.94
N ILE A 419 -12.64 -49.69 -7.70
CA ILE A 419 -13.43 -48.75 -6.89
C ILE A 419 -13.21 -47.31 -7.40
N GLN A 420 -11.96 -46.95 -7.73
CA GLN A 420 -11.65 -45.64 -8.33
C GLN A 420 -12.40 -45.48 -9.65
N ASP A 421 -12.30 -46.45 -10.56
CA ASP A 421 -12.90 -46.36 -11.89
C ASP A 421 -14.43 -46.24 -11.82
N ALA A 422 -15.07 -47.00 -10.91
CA ALA A 422 -16.51 -46.93 -10.71
C ALA A 422 -16.98 -45.58 -10.17
N SER A 423 -16.23 -44.97 -9.23
CA SER A 423 -16.64 -43.76 -8.50
C SER A 423 -16.11 -42.46 -9.12
N LYS A 424 -15.05 -42.47 -9.95
CA LYS A 424 -14.26 -41.32 -10.42
C LYS A 424 -15.10 -40.16 -10.96
N LYS A 425 -16.04 -40.44 -11.84
CA LYS A 425 -16.85 -39.39 -12.48
C LYS A 425 -17.70 -38.64 -11.45
N HIS A 426 -18.34 -39.34 -10.57
CA HIS A 426 -19.24 -38.79 -9.54
C HIS A 426 -18.44 -38.12 -8.42
N TYR A 427 -17.36 -38.74 -7.98
CA TYR A 427 -16.49 -38.14 -6.98
C TYR A 427 -15.89 -36.79 -7.44
N ALA A 428 -15.43 -36.72 -8.70
CA ALA A 428 -14.88 -35.49 -9.28
C ALA A 428 -15.93 -34.36 -9.43
N SER A 429 -17.21 -34.71 -9.62
CA SER A 429 -18.33 -33.74 -9.64
C SER A 429 -18.90 -33.45 -8.26
N ARG A 430 -18.27 -33.95 -7.18
CA ARG A 430 -18.73 -33.81 -5.77
C ARG A 430 -20.08 -34.47 -5.50
N ASP A 431 -20.53 -35.37 -6.34
CA ASP A 431 -21.70 -36.19 -6.15
C ASP A 431 -21.28 -37.47 -5.37
N PHE A 432 -21.02 -37.30 -4.08
CA PHE A 432 -20.46 -38.36 -3.20
C PHE A 432 -21.41 -39.51 -3.02
N TYR A 433 -22.70 -39.27 -3.05
CA TYR A 433 -23.74 -40.27 -3.00
C TYR A 433 -23.67 -41.24 -4.20
N CYS A 434 -23.71 -40.72 -5.42
CA CYS A 434 -23.60 -41.53 -6.62
C CYS A 434 -22.21 -42.19 -6.74
N ALA A 435 -21.14 -41.52 -6.28
CA ALA A 435 -19.81 -42.11 -6.27
C ALA A 435 -19.78 -43.44 -5.45
N PHE A 436 -20.36 -43.39 -4.25
CA PHE A 436 -20.46 -44.61 -3.41
C PHE A 436 -21.39 -45.65 -4.02
N GLN A 437 -22.55 -45.25 -4.55
CA GLN A 437 -23.50 -46.19 -5.17
C GLN A 437 -22.90 -46.98 -6.33
N GLU A 438 -22.20 -46.28 -7.24
CA GLU A 438 -21.57 -46.93 -8.40
C GLU A 438 -20.43 -47.88 -7.97
N ALA A 439 -19.63 -47.50 -6.98
CA ALA A 439 -18.61 -48.37 -6.40
C ALA A 439 -19.24 -49.63 -5.74
N MET A 440 -20.35 -49.45 -5.03
CA MET A 440 -21.08 -50.58 -4.40
C MET A 440 -21.68 -51.53 -5.44
N LYS A 441 -22.26 -50.99 -6.51
CA LYS A 441 -22.74 -51.79 -7.66
C LYS A 441 -21.60 -52.60 -8.28
N ARG A 442 -20.42 -52.00 -8.46
CA ARG A 442 -19.23 -52.65 -9.01
C ARG A 442 -18.80 -53.82 -8.11
N TYR A 443 -18.71 -53.60 -6.80
CA TYR A 443 -18.35 -54.63 -5.83
C TYR A 443 -19.33 -55.79 -5.85
N LYS A 444 -20.63 -55.53 -5.77
CA LYS A 444 -21.69 -56.53 -5.81
C LYS A 444 -21.60 -57.39 -7.10
N ASN A 445 -21.47 -56.76 -8.24
CA ASN A 445 -21.39 -57.44 -9.52
C ASN A 445 -20.13 -58.34 -9.61
N ALA A 446 -19.02 -57.91 -9.04
CA ALA A 446 -17.80 -58.70 -8.95
C ALA A 446 -17.98 -59.93 -8.05
N VAL A 447 -18.63 -59.76 -6.88
CA VAL A 447 -18.98 -60.89 -6.00
C VAL A 447 -19.90 -61.89 -6.71
N LYS A 448 -20.96 -61.37 -7.39
CA LYS A 448 -21.92 -62.20 -8.16
C LYS A 448 -21.21 -63.01 -9.26
N SER A 449 -20.35 -62.33 -10.01
CA SER A 449 -19.58 -62.93 -11.09
C SER A 449 -18.62 -64.04 -10.57
N LYS A 450 -17.90 -63.75 -9.50
CA LYS A 450 -16.90 -64.69 -8.97
C LYS A 450 -17.52 -65.86 -8.24
N SER A 451 -18.59 -65.63 -7.46
CA SER A 451 -19.28 -66.70 -6.72
C SER A 451 -20.21 -67.55 -7.59
N GLY A 452 -20.83 -66.95 -8.61
CA GLY A 452 -21.87 -67.59 -9.42
C GLY A 452 -23.27 -67.56 -8.77
N ILE A 453 -23.45 -66.81 -7.68
CA ILE A 453 -24.75 -66.67 -7.01
C ILE A 453 -25.71 -65.85 -7.85
N SER A 454 -26.94 -66.33 -8.03
CA SER A 454 -27.98 -65.68 -8.79
C SER A 454 -29.14 -65.22 -7.88
N ALA A 455 -28.82 -64.63 -6.73
CA ALA A 455 -29.83 -64.02 -5.84
C ALA A 455 -30.15 -62.60 -6.26
N ASP A 456 -31.36 -62.15 -5.94
CA ASP A 456 -31.83 -60.75 -6.22
C ASP A 456 -31.48 -59.80 -5.08
N GLU A 457 -31.46 -60.26 -3.85
CA GLU A 457 -31.14 -59.46 -2.68
C GLU A 457 -29.62 -59.35 -2.48
N ASP A 458 -29.11 -58.11 -2.35
CA ASP A 458 -27.69 -57.84 -2.18
C ASP A 458 -27.09 -58.50 -0.95
N GLN A 459 -27.83 -58.58 0.18
CA GLN A 459 -27.39 -59.28 1.39
C GLN A 459 -27.28 -60.77 1.17
N ALA A 460 -28.23 -61.40 0.43
CA ALA A 460 -28.18 -62.83 0.09
C ALA A 460 -26.98 -63.18 -0.77
N ILE A 461 -26.57 -62.29 -1.70
CA ILE A 461 -25.38 -62.48 -2.53
C ILE A 461 -24.12 -62.54 -1.66
N VAL A 462 -23.89 -61.55 -0.80
CA VAL A 462 -22.66 -61.44 -0.02
C VAL A 462 -22.60 -62.52 1.11
N SER A 463 -23.71 -62.77 1.79
CA SER A 463 -23.79 -63.84 2.83
C SER A 463 -23.69 -65.23 2.28
N GLY A 464 -24.11 -65.46 1.03
CA GLY A 464 -23.95 -66.75 0.34
C GLY A 464 -22.53 -66.95 -0.21
N ALA A 465 -21.86 -65.84 -0.62
CA ALA A 465 -20.52 -65.92 -1.19
C ALA A 465 -19.42 -66.10 -0.15
N PHE A 466 -19.53 -65.42 1.02
CA PHE A 466 -18.49 -65.32 2.02
C PHE A 466 -18.89 -65.98 3.37
N GLY A 467 -17.89 -66.38 4.11
CA GLY A 467 -17.99 -67.03 5.42
C GLY A 467 -17.40 -68.41 5.43
N THR A 468 -17.23 -68.98 6.62
CA THR A 468 -16.63 -70.31 6.81
C THR A 468 -17.38 -71.37 6.00
N GLY A 469 -16.67 -72.05 5.09
CA GLY A 469 -17.25 -73.13 4.27
C GLY A 469 -18.22 -72.58 3.17
N LYS A 470 -18.22 -71.31 2.85
CA LYS A 470 -18.97 -70.70 1.73
C LYS A 470 -18.19 -70.78 0.43
N ILE A 471 -18.77 -70.31 -0.66
CA ILE A 471 -18.28 -70.47 -2.04
C ILE A 471 -16.88 -69.84 -2.24
N LEU A 472 -16.59 -68.69 -1.62
CA LEU A 472 -15.34 -67.99 -1.80
C LEU A 472 -14.48 -68.03 -0.52
N ALA A 473 -13.33 -68.73 -0.60
CA ALA A 473 -12.32 -68.78 0.45
C ALA A 473 -11.44 -67.52 0.37
N THR A 474 -11.66 -66.54 1.25
CA THR A 474 -10.86 -65.30 1.30
C THR A 474 -9.51 -65.50 1.98
N THR A 475 -9.28 -66.68 2.55
CA THR A 475 -8.03 -67.03 3.21
C THR A 475 -7.08 -67.84 2.34
N ALA A 476 -7.43 -68.14 1.07
CA ALA A 476 -6.63 -69.00 0.19
C ALA A 476 -5.15 -68.55 0.09
N ARG A 477 -4.86 -67.26 0.08
CA ARG A 477 -3.48 -66.71 0.05
C ARG A 477 -2.85 -66.49 1.42
N TYR A 478 -3.59 -66.64 2.50
CA TYR A 478 -3.16 -66.25 3.85
C TYR A 478 -3.07 -67.48 4.80
N GLN A 479 -2.90 -68.67 4.29
CA GLN A 479 -2.87 -69.86 5.11
C GLN A 479 -1.58 -69.99 5.93
N LYS A 480 -0.46 -69.52 5.37
CA LYS A 480 0.86 -69.63 6.02
C LYS A 480 1.42 -68.27 6.48
N ARG A 481 2.08 -68.34 7.64
CA ARG A 481 2.88 -67.22 8.18
C ARG A 481 4.20 -67.10 7.41
N PRO A 482 4.89 -65.91 7.50
CA PRO A 482 6.20 -65.74 6.87
C PRO A 482 7.27 -66.76 7.27
N ASN A 483 7.15 -67.38 8.47
CA ASN A 483 8.03 -68.42 8.97
C ASN A 483 7.67 -69.81 8.44
N GLY A 484 6.67 -69.97 7.58
CA GLY A 484 6.21 -71.24 7.00
C GLY A 484 5.18 -72.02 7.81
N GLU A 485 4.87 -71.58 9.02
CA GLU A 485 3.82 -72.22 9.87
C GLU A 485 2.43 -71.80 9.40
N ASP A 486 1.43 -72.63 9.62
CA ASP A 486 0.05 -72.29 9.31
C ASP A 486 -0.54 -71.32 10.34
N PHE A 487 -1.43 -70.39 9.87
CA PHE A 487 -2.28 -69.65 10.78
C PHE A 487 -3.25 -70.57 11.52
N SER A 488 -3.61 -70.14 12.72
CA SER A 488 -4.60 -70.94 13.48
C SER A 488 -5.97 -70.98 12.78
N GLU A 489 -6.69 -72.04 12.89
CA GLU A 489 -8.05 -72.16 12.35
C GLU A 489 -8.97 -71.02 12.80
N SER A 490 -8.83 -70.60 14.05
CA SER A 490 -9.59 -69.45 14.55
C SER A 490 -9.26 -68.11 13.81
N THR A 491 -8.00 -67.93 13.44
CA THR A 491 -7.58 -66.74 12.64
C THR A 491 -8.18 -66.81 11.25
N LEU A 492 -8.07 -67.93 10.57
CA LEU A 492 -8.61 -68.11 9.22
C LEU A 492 -10.14 -67.94 9.21
N LYS A 493 -10.84 -68.56 10.17
CA LYS A 493 -12.28 -68.41 10.35
C LYS A 493 -12.67 -66.95 10.58
N ASN A 494 -11.94 -66.20 11.41
CA ASN A 494 -12.23 -64.82 11.67
C ASN A 494 -12.01 -63.95 10.43
N ILE A 495 -11.06 -64.23 9.54
CA ILE A 495 -10.86 -63.54 8.27
C ILE A 495 -12.07 -63.75 7.34
N GLU A 496 -12.56 -65.01 7.23
CA GLU A 496 -13.70 -65.30 6.35
C GLU A 496 -15.03 -64.76 6.87
N GLU A 497 -15.33 -64.92 8.16
CA GLU A 497 -16.50 -64.31 8.79
C GLU A 497 -16.41 -62.76 8.77
N GLY A 498 -15.19 -62.21 8.95
CA GLY A 498 -14.94 -60.79 8.87
C GLY A 498 -15.30 -60.20 7.49
N GLN A 499 -14.88 -60.86 6.39
CA GLN A 499 -15.26 -60.47 5.04
C GLN A 499 -16.79 -60.48 4.86
N LYS A 500 -17.47 -61.53 5.34
CA LYS A 500 -18.92 -61.63 5.30
C LYS A 500 -19.61 -60.51 6.07
N PHE A 501 -19.26 -60.31 7.34
CA PHE A 501 -19.92 -59.32 8.19
C PHE A 501 -19.65 -57.88 7.70
N MET A 502 -18.43 -57.54 7.28
CA MET A 502 -18.13 -56.22 6.71
C MET A 502 -18.89 -56.00 5.40
N SER A 503 -18.97 -57.01 4.53
CA SER A 503 -19.76 -56.93 3.28
C SER A 503 -21.25 -56.78 3.54
N MET A 504 -21.81 -57.49 4.51
CA MET A 504 -23.20 -57.33 4.95
C MET A 504 -23.44 -55.96 5.59
N GLY A 505 -22.49 -55.47 6.42
CA GLY A 505 -22.56 -54.17 7.08
C GLY A 505 -22.58 -53.03 6.09
N ILE A 506 -21.72 -53.04 5.05
CA ILE A 506 -21.70 -51.96 4.04
C ILE A 506 -22.96 -52.01 3.13
N VAL A 507 -23.55 -53.17 2.90
CA VAL A 507 -24.84 -53.27 2.22
C VAL A 507 -25.94 -52.68 3.09
N ALA A 508 -26.03 -53.02 4.37
CA ALA A 508 -27.07 -52.60 5.28
C ALA A 508 -26.92 -51.11 5.68
N GLY A 509 -25.74 -50.73 6.20
CA GLY A 509 -25.49 -49.42 6.79
C GLY A 509 -25.00 -48.36 5.79
N GLY A 510 -24.56 -48.76 4.60
CA GLY A 510 -24.15 -47.84 3.54
C GLY A 510 -25.20 -47.75 2.44
N ARG A 511 -25.34 -48.82 1.66
CA ARG A 511 -26.19 -48.83 0.46
C ARG A 511 -27.68 -48.60 0.74
N ASN A 512 -28.23 -49.26 1.81
CA ASN A 512 -29.66 -49.17 2.07
C ASN A 512 -30.09 -47.78 2.53
N ILE A 513 -29.31 -47.11 3.36
CA ILE A 513 -29.59 -45.74 3.78
C ILE A 513 -29.73 -44.82 2.56
N VAL A 514 -28.71 -44.81 1.70
CA VAL A 514 -28.66 -43.95 0.51
C VAL A 514 -29.67 -44.39 -0.59
N SER A 515 -30.35 -45.49 -0.44
CA SER A 515 -31.35 -45.98 -1.41
C SER A 515 -32.80 -45.70 -1.02
N HIS A 516 -33.03 -45.24 0.19
CA HIS A 516 -34.37 -45.01 0.75
C HIS A 516 -34.72 -43.54 0.95
N GLU A 517 -33.71 -42.65 0.95
CA GLU A 517 -33.88 -41.20 1.10
C GLU A 517 -33.61 -40.49 -0.22
N GLU A 518 -34.22 -39.32 -0.39
CA GLU A 518 -33.97 -38.49 -1.53
C GLU A 518 -32.52 -37.94 -1.53
N HIS A 519 -31.89 -37.88 -2.69
CA HIS A 519 -30.49 -37.47 -2.84
C HIS A 519 -30.20 -36.08 -2.21
N ASN A 520 -31.08 -35.11 -2.44
CA ASN A 520 -30.94 -33.77 -1.93
C ASN A 520 -31.06 -33.73 -0.39
N ASP A 521 -32.00 -34.49 0.16
CA ASP A 521 -32.19 -34.55 1.61
C ASP A 521 -30.98 -35.11 2.34
N LEU A 522 -30.34 -36.12 1.75
CA LEU A 522 -29.09 -36.70 2.30
C LEU A 522 -27.92 -35.71 2.23
N MET A 523 -27.77 -34.99 1.14
CA MET A 523 -26.67 -34.00 0.95
C MET A 523 -26.87 -32.81 1.88
N ASP A 524 -28.07 -32.25 1.95
CA ASP A 524 -28.37 -31.04 2.72
C ASP A 524 -28.43 -31.30 4.24
N SER A 525 -28.81 -32.53 4.66
CA SER A 525 -28.85 -32.92 6.08
C SER A 525 -27.46 -33.10 6.71
N GLY A 526 -26.39 -33.21 5.88
CA GLY A 526 -25.06 -33.59 6.36
C GLY A 526 -24.93 -35.03 6.82
N LEU A 527 -25.95 -35.88 6.58
CA LEU A 527 -25.94 -37.31 6.95
C LEU A 527 -24.94 -38.11 6.10
N PHE A 528 -24.64 -37.62 4.86
CA PHE A 528 -23.68 -38.25 3.96
C PHE A 528 -22.71 -37.23 3.40
N THR A 529 -21.55 -37.11 4.01
CA THR A 529 -20.49 -36.16 3.68
C THR A 529 -19.44 -36.76 2.74
N GLU A 530 -18.52 -35.92 2.23
CA GLU A 530 -17.33 -36.36 1.50
C GLU A 530 -16.53 -37.38 2.34
N LYS A 531 -16.40 -37.12 3.65
CA LYS A 531 -15.69 -38.05 4.57
C LYS A 531 -16.38 -39.40 4.65
N ASP A 532 -17.70 -39.43 4.78
CA ASP A 532 -18.47 -40.68 4.81
C ASP A 532 -18.31 -41.45 3.51
N CYS A 533 -18.32 -40.78 2.37
CA CYS A 533 -18.04 -41.36 1.07
C CYS A 533 -16.65 -42.02 1.04
N LEU A 534 -15.59 -41.31 1.46
CA LEU A 534 -14.22 -41.84 1.46
C LEU A 534 -14.07 -43.03 2.40
N ASP A 535 -14.66 -42.99 3.59
CA ASP A 535 -14.60 -44.07 4.56
C ASP A 535 -15.26 -45.36 3.99
N LEU A 536 -16.41 -45.20 3.34
CA LEU A 536 -17.11 -46.32 2.70
C LEU A 536 -16.41 -46.81 1.42
N LEU A 537 -15.87 -45.93 0.59
CA LEU A 537 -15.02 -46.29 -0.56
C LEU A 537 -13.74 -47.00 -0.08
N GLY A 538 -13.15 -46.58 1.04
CA GLY A 538 -12.00 -47.23 1.68
C GLY A 538 -12.34 -48.66 2.12
N LEU A 539 -13.51 -48.87 2.75
CA LEU A 539 -13.98 -50.18 3.13
C LEU A 539 -14.24 -51.07 1.89
N LEU A 540 -14.91 -50.53 0.86
CA LEU A 540 -15.12 -51.26 -0.41
C LEU A 540 -13.79 -51.62 -1.08
N SER A 541 -12.81 -50.76 -1.06
CA SER A 541 -11.46 -51.01 -1.58
C SER A 541 -10.81 -52.19 -0.88
N HIS A 542 -10.89 -52.25 0.46
CA HIS A 542 -10.42 -53.41 1.25
C HIS A 542 -11.15 -54.69 0.91
N LEU A 543 -12.49 -54.64 0.85
CA LEU A 543 -13.31 -55.82 0.52
C LEU A 543 -13.08 -56.31 -0.90
N PHE A 544 -12.86 -55.40 -1.85
CA PHE A 544 -12.58 -55.75 -3.25
C PHE A 544 -11.22 -56.44 -3.38
N LYS A 545 -10.20 -55.95 -2.73
CA LYS A 545 -8.89 -56.61 -2.65
C LYS A 545 -9.00 -58.02 -2.14
N ARG A 546 -9.73 -58.24 -1.06
CA ARG A 546 -9.98 -59.60 -0.50
C ARG A 546 -10.79 -60.48 -1.46
N LEU A 547 -11.74 -59.90 -2.20
CA LEU A 547 -12.48 -60.60 -3.23
C LEU A 547 -11.56 -61.06 -4.37
N GLU A 548 -10.66 -60.22 -4.86
CA GLU A 548 -9.70 -60.59 -5.92
C GLU A 548 -8.79 -61.75 -5.47
N GLU A 549 -8.32 -61.70 -4.25
CA GLU A 549 -7.42 -62.68 -3.66
C GLU A 549 -8.12 -63.99 -3.27
N SER A 550 -9.47 -64.04 -3.24
CA SER A 550 -10.23 -65.25 -2.88
C SER A 550 -10.22 -66.29 -3.98
N GLU A 551 -10.39 -67.54 -3.60
CA GLU A 551 -10.54 -68.67 -4.53
C GLU A 551 -11.87 -69.39 -4.24
N LYS A 552 -12.42 -70.11 -5.22
CA LYS A 552 -13.57 -70.93 -4.98
C LYS A 552 -13.12 -72.14 -4.17
N HIS A 553 -13.91 -72.53 -3.15
CA HIS A 553 -13.70 -73.79 -2.54
C HIS A 553 -13.85 -74.89 -3.60
N SER A 554 -12.87 -75.79 -3.72
CA SER A 554 -12.98 -77.01 -4.54
C SER A 554 -14.12 -77.86 -3.99
N ASP A 555 -15.11 -78.09 -4.85
CA ASP A 555 -16.08 -79.15 -4.55
C ASP A 555 -15.30 -80.45 -4.50
N ASP A 556 -14.97 -80.95 -3.28
CA ASP A 556 -14.58 -82.39 -3.06
C ASP A 556 -15.81 -83.26 -2.98
#